data_62c8fbcbdcd4b2e8e1f85336111421fe
#
_entry.id   62c8fbcbdcd4b2e8e1f85336111421fe
#
_cell.length_a   1.000
_cell.length_b   1.000
_cell.length_c   1.000
_cell.angle_alpha   90.00
_cell.angle_beta   90.00
_cell.angle_gamma   90.00
#
_symmetry.space_group_name_H-M   'P 1'
#
loop_
_entity.id
_entity.type
_entity.pdbx_description
1 polymer ?
#
loop_
_entity_poly.entity_id
_entity_poly.type
_entity_poly.pdbx_seq_one_letter_code
_entity_poly.pdbx_strand_id
1 'polypeptide(L)'
;MHASVSNLARAALALALIAALAPAGAREGTPPYSFSHPAKALQATPVEEIGAIDAAAARRDADTVARTGAPDKRLRTAETIAVAIDTRHHGAWSELPDGSRLWRVEIHVDGATDLRLAFAHFALPDGATLHVIGADRYYQGPYTAADAFAGAFHSSVVPGDRATVELHLSAGTELAPDAFELTSVGAGFRDLFRREKAIEDTGPGTSGACNVDVVCPLGQPYPDQIRAAAYYEFTDDDDHQTYLCSGTLLADVPHDRKTYFLSAAHCISSATEAASMVVYWNYQSIECGVLIPPQGGFLNDDQHGASLRATRADADFALVQLAQAPDPSWDVYFAGWDASGTAPSGTVGIHHPSGDVKKITAGPAPGTTDNCIGTGGSSTDTHWETGPYTQGTTEGGSSGSGLFATSTTGGGRARLLIGTLSGGFAACDSSNPSQPNDETDCYGKLAAAWNGSSAATRLKDWLDPANTGAESAGGIDSNATQAGDGHSHHREPSRVVVPRR
;
A
#
# COMPACT_ATOMS: atom_id res chain seq x y z
N MET A 1 -54.17 -25.44 45.45
CA MET A 1 -53.58 -26.27 44.41
C MET A 1 -53.65 -25.49 43.06
N HIS A 2 -52.62 -24.82 42.67
CA HIS A 2 -52.30 -24.33 41.32
C HIS A 2 -51.12 -23.43 41.45
N ALA A 3 -49.94 -23.95 41.14
CA ALA A 3 -48.77 -23.18 40.85
C ALA A 3 -47.76 -24.09 40.14
N SER A 4 -47.02 -23.54 39.24
CA SER A 4 -45.81 -24.08 38.58
C SER A 4 -46.03 -24.83 37.26
N VAL A 5 -46.18 -24.10 36.17
CA VAL A 5 -45.55 -24.46 34.85
C VAL A 5 -45.43 -23.16 34.05
N SER A 6 -44.35 -22.41 34.18
CA SER A 6 -44.06 -21.32 33.23
C SER A 6 -42.61 -20.74 33.25
N ASN A 7 -41.65 -21.44 33.87
CA ASN A 7 -40.29 -20.89 33.94
C ASN A 7 -39.21 -21.69 33.15
N LEU A 8 -39.58 -22.73 32.43
CA LEU A 8 -38.63 -23.52 31.61
C LEU A 8 -38.59 -23.16 30.13
N ALA A 9 -39.52 -22.36 29.64
CA ALA A 9 -39.56 -21.98 28.20
C ALA A 9 -38.85 -20.64 27.89
N ARG A 10 -38.37 -19.90 28.88
CA ARG A 10 -37.65 -18.62 28.68
C ARG A 10 -36.12 -18.72 28.76
N ALA A 11 -35.57 -19.84 29.19
CA ALA A 11 -34.13 -20.06 29.26
C ALA A 11 -33.52 -20.65 27.96
N ALA A 12 -34.34 -21.20 27.06
CA ALA A 12 -33.88 -21.80 25.82
C ALA A 12 -33.79 -20.83 24.63
N LEU A 13 -34.30 -19.60 24.76
CA LEU A 13 -34.27 -18.60 23.67
C LEU A 13 -33.14 -17.56 23.83
N ALA A 14 -32.40 -17.60 24.93
CA ALA A 14 -31.31 -16.66 25.20
C ALA A 14 -29.91 -17.21 24.81
N LEU A 15 -29.80 -18.48 24.39
CA LEU A 15 -28.52 -19.11 24.01
C LEU A 15 -28.28 -19.25 22.49
N ALA A 16 -29.21 -18.78 21.67
CA ALA A 16 -29.13 -18.93 20.21
C ALA A 16 -28.76 -17.63 19.47
N LEU A 17 -28.40 -16.54 20.16
CA LEU A 17 -28.08 -15.24 19.54
C LEU A 17 -26.67 -14.72 19.85
N ILE A 18 -25.74 -15.58 20.28
CA ILE A 18 -24.33 -15.19 20.52
C ILE A 18 -23.38 -15.82 19.47
N ALA A 19 -23.91 -16.37 18.41
CA ALA A 19 -23.09 -16.96 17.36
C ALA A 19 -23.31 -16.20 16.04
N ALA A 20 -22.91 -14.93 15.95
CA ALA A 20 -22.58 -14.25 14.67
C ALA A 20 -22.21 -12.78 14.94
N LEU A 21 -21.13 -12.55 15.63
CA LEU A 21 -20.30 -11.36 15.47
C LEU A 21 -18.87 -11.86 15.51
N ALA A 22 -18.47 -12.54 14.42
CA ALA A 22 -17.07 -12.60 14.09
C ALA A 22 -16.64 -11.14 13.87
N PRO A 23 -15.57 -10.64 14.50
CA PRO A 23 -14.99 -9.38 14.10
C PRO A 23 -14.68 -9.51 12.61
N ALA A 24 -15.05 -8.51 11.81
CA ALA A 24 -14.49 -8.34 10.48
C ALA A 24 -12.98 -8.11 10.69
N GLY A 25 -12.23 -9.19 10.78
CA GLY A 25 -10.78 -9.21 10.80
C GLY A 25 -10.31 -9.02 9.37
N ALA A 26 -9.14 -8.39 9.25
CA ALA A 26 -8.30 -8.41 8.07
C ALA A 26 -8.49 -9.70 7.27
N ARG A 27 -8.19 -9.66 5.97
CA ARG A 27 -8.20 -10.84 5.07
C ARG A 27 -7.42 -12.00 5.73
N GLU A 28 -7.95 -12.60 6.81
CA GLU A 28 -7.53 -13.91 7.24
C GLU A 28 -8.06 -14.88 6.18
N GLY A 29 -7.35 -14.94 5.07
CA GLY A 29 -7.59 -15.92 4.05
C GLY A 29 -7.58 -17.31 4.65
N THR A 30 -8.22 -18.26 4.02
CA THR A 30 -8.12 -19.67 4.41
C THR A 30 -6.64 -20.04 4.52
N PRO A 31 -6.17 -20.58 5.66
CA PRO A 31 -4.77 -20.90 5.84
C PRO A 31 -4.26 -21.87 4.76
N PRO A 32 -2.95 -21.85 4.44
CA PRO A 32 -2.33 -22.81 3.55
C PRO A 32 -2.72 -24.24 3.90
N TYR A 33 -2.97 -25.06 2.89
CA TYR A 33 -3.39 -26.45 3.10
C TYR A 33 -2.40 -27.25 3.98
N SER A 34 -1.09 -27.01 3.78
CA SER A 34 -0.03 -27.66 4.55
C SER A 34 -0.09 -27.37 6.05
N PHE A 35 -0.77 -26.29 6.49
CA PHE A 35 -0.84 -25.95 7.91
C PHE A 35 -1.75 -26.87 8.71
N SER A 36 -2.77 -27.43 8.09
CA SER A 36 -3.74 -28.34 8.72
C SER A 36 -3.43 -29.82 8.49
N HIS A 37 -2.39 -30.13 7.71
CA HIS A 37 -2.03 -31.51 7.36
C HIS A 37 -0.64 -31.90 7.88
N PRO A 38 -0.46 -33.11 8.42
CA PRO A 38 0.83 -33.55 8.92
C PRO A 38 1.88 -33.58 7.82
N ALA A 39 3.07 -33.02 8.08
CA ALA A 39 4.18 -32.98 7.12
C ALA A 39 4.54 -34.39 6.53
N LYS A 40 4.27 -35.48 7.27
CA LYS A 40 4.49 -36.85 6.81
C LYS A 40 3.54 -37.30 5.68
N ALA A 41 2.42 -36.61 5.48
CA ALA A 41 1.47 -36.92 4.41
C ALA A 41 1.81 -36.19 3.09
N LEU A 42 2.75 -35.27 3.11
CA LEU A 42 3.14 -34.47 1.97
C LEU A 42 4.55 -34.83 1.51
N GLN A 43 4.81 -34.66 0.21
CA GLN A 43 6.17 -34.74 -0.32
C GLN A 43 7.06 -33.68 0.34
N ALA A 44 8.36 -33.93 0.47
CA ALA A 44 9.30 -32.89 0.90
C ALA A 44 9.24 -31.71 -0.09
N THR A 45 9.30 -30.50 0.44
CA THR A 45 9.32 -29.29 -0.40
C THR A 45 10.74 -29.10 -0.94
N PRO A 46 10.98 -29.19 -2.25
CA PRO A 46 12.28 -28.87 -2.83
C PRO A 46 12.61 -27.38 -2.61
N VAL A 47 13.91 -27.09 -2.45
CA VAL A 47 14.44 -25.75 -2.28
C VAL A 47 15.13 -25.35 -3.59
N GLU A 48 14.76 -24.22 -4.12
CA GLU A 48 15.44 -23.53 -5.23
C GLU A 48 16.34 -22.44 -4.65
N GLU A 49 17.64 -22.67 -4.73
CA GLU A 49 18.67 -21.71 -4.30
C GLU A 49 18.83 -20.64 -5.39
N ILE A 50 18.24 -19.48 -5.22
CA ILE A 50 18.19 -18.43 -6.24
C ILE A 50 19.47 -17.59 -6.26
N GLY A 51 20.09 -17.41 -5.10
CA GLY A 51 21.30 -16.59 -4.98
C GLY A 51 21.49 -16.02 -3.60
N ALA A 52 22.32 -14.99 -3.50
CA ALA A 52 22.60 -14.29 -2.26
C ALA A 52 22.65 -12.79 -2.51
N ILE A 53 22.21 -11.99 -1.54
CA ILE A 53 22.39 -10.53 -1.51
C ILE A 53 23.17 -10.12 -0.25
N ASP A 54 23.94 -9.04 -0.35
CA ASP A 54 24.45 -8.30 0.83
C ASP A 54 23.45 -7.19 1.14
N ALA A 55 22.44 -7.49 1.97
CA ALA A 55 21.39 -6.54 2.32
C ALA A 55 21.95 -5.22 2.88
N ALA A 56 23.03 -5.29 3.68
CA ALA A 56 23.66 -4.10 4.23
C ALA A 56 24.37 -3.26 3.15
N ALA A 57 25.03 -3.89 2.18
CA ALA A 57 25.64 -3.19 1.04
C ALA A 57 24.57 -2.59 0.12
N ALA A 58 23.53 -3.38 -0.24
CA ALA A 58 22.42 -2.92 -1.08
C ALA A 58 21.70 -1.71 -0.46
N ARG A 59 21.46 -1.73 0.86
CA ARG A 59 20.89 -0.60 1.60
C ARG A 59 21.79 0.62 1.56
N ARG A 60 23.11 0.48 1.83
CA ARG A 60 24.06 1.60 1.76
C ARG A 60 24.13 2.22 0.38
N ASP A 61 24.10 1.41 -0.67
CA ASP A 61 24.09 1.86 -2.05
C ASP A 61 22.82 2.66 -2.35
N ALA A 62 21.65 2.10 -2.08
CA ALA A 62 20.36 2.76 -2.25
C ALA A 62 20.27 4.09 -1.49
N ASP A 63 20.73 4.13 -0.24
CA ASP A 63 20.74 5.34 0.58
C ASP A 63 21.76 6.38 0.08
N THR A 64 22.84 5.93 -0.56
CA THR A 64 23.82 6.84 -1.16
C THR A 64 23.27 7.46 -2.44
N VAL A 65 22.62 6.68 -3.30
CA VAL A 65 21.92 7.19 -4.49
C VAL A 65 20.85 8.20 -4.07
N ALA A 66 20.05 7.89 -3.08
CA ALA A 66 19.01 8.80 -2.56
C ALA A 66 19.58 10.12 -2.01
N ARG A 67 20.80 10.11 -1.44
CA ARG A 67 21.46 11.34 -0.90
C ARG A 67 22.21 12.15 -1.94
N THR A 68 22.73 11.51 -2.98
CA THR A 68 23.61 12.15 -4.01
C THR A 68 22.95 12.34 -5.35
N GLY A 69 21.77 11.71 -5.53
CA GLY A 69 20.97 11.79 -6.75
C GLY A 69 20.06 13.01 -6.81
N ALA A 70 19.04 12.92 -7.63
CA ALA A 70 17.97 13.91 -7.67
C ALA A 70 17.23 13.92 -6.31
N PRO A 71 16.63 15.06 -5.92
CA PRO A 71 15.91 15.17 -4.65
C PRO A 71 14.57 14.41 -4.63
N ASP A 72 14.35 13.49 -5.59
CA ASP A 72 13.20 12.61 -5.54
C ASP A 72 13.27 11.71 -4.29
N LYS A 73 12.12 11.29 -3.80
CA LYS A 73 12.00 10.52 -2.56
C LYS A 73 11.41 9.12 -2.81
N ARG A 74 11.71 8.50 -3.98
CA ARG A 74 11.50 7.06 -4.16
C ARG A 74 12.43 6.28 -3.23
N LEU A 75 12.02 5.10 -2.83
CA LEU A 75 12.82 4.25 -1.96
C LEU A 75 13.00 2.87 -2.60
N ARG A 76 14.22 2.51 -3.00
CA ARG A 76 14.53 1.15 -3.42
C ARG A 76 14.47 0.22 -2.20
N THR A 77 13.68 -0.86 -2.30
CA THR A 77 13.41 -1.80 -1.19
C THR A 77 13.99 -3.18 -1.40
N ALA A 78 14.12 -3.63 -2.65
CA ALA A 78 14.61 -4.96 -2.95
C ALA A 78 15.49 -4.97 -4.21
N GLU A 79 16.37 -5.96 -4.31
CA GLU A 79 17.03 -6.36 -5.55
C GLU A 79 16.18 -7.39 -6.27
N THR A 80 15.96 -7.24 -7.56
CA THR A 80 15.16 -8.16 -8.35
C THR A 80 16.03 -9.19 -9.05
N ILE A 81 15.78 -10.46 -8.78
CA ILE A 81 16.51 -11.59 -9.37
C ILE A 81 15.58 -12.30 -10.35
N ALA A 82 15.98 -12.38 -11.63
CA ALA A 82 15.22 -13.09 -12.65
C ALA A 82 15.33 -14.61 -12.45
N VAL A 83 14.20 -15.31 -12.56
CA VAL A 83 14.08 -16.77 -12.43
C VAL A 83 13.14 -17.32 -13.49
N ALA A 84 13.06 -18.66 -13.62
CA ALA A 84 12.08 -19.34 -14.47
C ALA A 84 11.66 -20.64 -13.76
N ILE A 85 10.64 -20.53 -12.90
CA ILE A 85 10.18 -21.64 -12.06
C ILE A 85 8.73 -21.95 -12.40
N ASP A 86 8.49 -23.16 -12.89
CA ASP A 86 7.19 -23.68 -13.25
C ASP A 86 6.85 -24.99 -12.49
N THR A 87 5.60 -25.42 -12.57
CA THR A 87 5.12 -26.62 -11.85
C THR A 87 5.53 -27.95 -12.48
N ARG A 88 6.18 -27.95 -13.65
CA ARG A 88 6.58 -29.16 -14.38
C ARG A 88 8.01 -29.56 -14.08
N HIS A 89 8.89 -28.57 -13.88
CA HIS A 89 10.32 -28.80 -13.75
C HIS A 89 10.83 -28.55 -12.33
N HIS A 90 10.05 -27.83 -11.52
CA HIS A 90 10.43 -27.43 -10.17
C HIS A 90 9.37 -27.85 -9.15
N GLY A 91 9.77 -27.88 -7.88
CA GLY A 91 8.87 -28.22 -6.79
C GLY A 91 8.46 -29.69 -6.75
N ALA A 92 7.48 -30.01 -5.92
CA ALA A 92 6.96 -31.37 -5.74
C ALA A 92 5.45 -31.37 -5.59
N TRP A 93 4.81 -32.32 -6.28
CA TRP A 93 3.38 -32.62 -6.18
C TRP A 93 3.09 -33.67 -5.12
N SER A 94 2.05 -33.45 -4.32
CA SER A 94 1.46 -34.42 -3.39
C SER A 94 0.01 -34.69 -3.81
N GLU A 95 -0.34 -35.96 -3.96
CA GLU A 95 -1.73 -36.39 -4.10
C GLU A 95 -2.34 -36.54 -2.70
N LEU A 96 -3.53 -36.02 -2.51
CA LEU A 96 -4.19 -35.96 -1.21
C LEU A 96 -5.35 -36.96 -1.13
N PRO A 97 -5.74 -37.44 0.08
CA PRO A 97 -6.75 -38.49 0.23
C PRO A 97 -8.13 -38.14 -0.30
N ASP A 98 -8.45 -36.85 -0.41
CA ASP A 98 -9.72 -36.32 -0.96
C ASP A 98 -9.69 -36.17 -2.48
N GLY A 99 -8.59 -36.55 -3.14
CA GLY A 99 -8.38 -36.43 -4.59
C GLY A 99 -7.91 -35.05 -5.02
N SER A 100 -7.67 -34.12 -4.10
CA SER A 100 -7.03 -32.84 -4.40
C SER A 100 -5.53 -33.01 -4.56
N ARG A 101 -4.84 -32.01 -5.09
CA ARG A 101 -3.39 -32.02 -5.35
C ARG A 101 -2.75 -30.78 -4.74
N LEU A 102 -1.54 -30.94 -4.23
CA LEU A 102 -0.76 -29.86 -3.65
C LEU A 102 0.63 -29.81 -4.29
N TRP A 103 0.99 -28.72 -4.92
CA TRP A 103 2.33 -28.45 -5.38
C TRP A 103 3.02 -27.44 -4.46
N ARG A 104 4.31 -27.68 -4.17
CA ARG A 104 5.10 -26.78 -3.35
C ARG A 104 6.53 -26.67 -3.85
N VAL A 105 7.06 -25.44 -3.78
CA VAL A 105 8.48 -25.14 -3.94
C VAL A 105 8.87 -24.11 -2.89
N GLU A 106 10.08 -24.21 -2.35
CA GLU A 106 10.66 -23.20 -1.46
C GLU A 106 11.69 -22.40 -2.25
N ILE A 107 11.56 -21.10 -2.24
CA ILE A 107 12.48 -20.12 -2.84
C ILE A 107 13.40 -19.63 -1.73
N HIS A 108 14.72 -19.69 -1.94
CA HIS A 108 15.71 -19.21 -1.00
C HIS A 108 16.63 -18.19 -1.63
N VAL A 109 16.76 -17.01 -0.99
CA VAL A 109 17.73 -15.96 -1.35
C VAL A 109 18.51 -15.59 -0.09
N ASP A 110 19.73 -16.09 0.02
CA ASP A 110 20.57 -15.86 1.20
C ASP A 110 20.78 -14.36 1.46
N GLY A 111 20.61 -13.92 2.69
CA GLY A 111 20.76 -12.51 3.10
C GLY A 111 19.56 -11.60 2.82
N ALA A 112 18.48 -12.08 2.19
CA ALA A 112 17.27 -11.30 2.05
C ALA A 112 16.53 -11.15 3.40
N THR A 113 15.91 -10.00 3.62
CA THR A 113 15.09 -9.74 4.83
C THR A 113 13.61 -10.07 4.63
N ASP A 114 13.18 -10.03 3.39
CA ASP A 114 11.81 -10.32 2.93
C ASP A 114 11.84 -10.68 1.44
N LEU A 115 10.78 -11.34 0.95
CA LEU A 115 10.67 -11.76 -0.44
C LEU A 115 9.33 -11.31 -1.05
N ARG A 116 9.37 -10.89 -2.31
CA ARG A 116 8.23 -10.61 -3.17
C ARG A 116 8.37 -11.42 -4.47
N LEU A 117 7.28 -12.05 -4.93
CA LEU A 117 7.29 -12.95 -6.06
C LEU A 117 6.48 -12.38 -7.23
N ALA A 118 7.04 -12.39 -8.45
CA ALA A 118 6.36 -11.96 -9.66
C ALA A 118 6.12 -13.16 -10.60
N PHE A 119 4.86 -13.33 -11.00
CA PHE A 119 4.41 -14.43 -11.84
C PHE A 119 3.92 -13.90 -13.18
N ALA A 120 4.38 -14.51 -14.27
CA ALA A 120 3.80 -14.33 -15.59
C ALA A 120 2.77 -15.42 -15.88
N HIS A 121 1.91 -15.20 -16.87
CA HIS A 121 0.87 -16.14 -17.29
C HIS A 121 -0.02 -16.64 -16.14
N PHE A 122 -0.31 -15.77 -15.16
CA PHE A 122 -1.06 -16.16 -13.98
C PHE A 122 -2.54 -16.41 -14.29
N ALA A 123 -2.86 -17.64 -14.73
CA ALA A 123 -4.16 -18.08 -15.20
C ALA A 123 -4.60 -19.35 -14.45
N LEU A 124 -4.78 -19.21 -13.14
CA LEU A 124 -5.23 -20.32 -12.30
C LEU A 124 -6.66 -20.74 -12.64
N PRO A 125 -6.95 -22.06 -12.76
CA PRO A 125 -8.32 -22.52 -13.01
C PRO A 125 -9.20 -22.34 -11.76
N ASP A 126 -10.52 -22.38 -11.96
CA ASP A 126 -11.46 -22.46 -10.85
C ASP A 126 -11.14 -23.67 -9.96
N GLY A 127 -11.15 -23.46 -8.64
CA GLY A 127 -10.76 -24.50 -7.67
C GLY A 127 -9.26 -24.57 -7.40
N ALA A 128 -8.45 -23.69 -7.98
CA ALA A 128 -7.06 -23.49 -7.62
C ALA A 128 -6.88 -22.31 -6.67
N THR A 129 -6.00 -22.45 -5.68
CA THR A 129 -5.57 -21.37 -4.77
C THR A 129 -4.07 -21.42 -4.57
N LEU A 130 -3.44 -20.24 -4.55
CA LEU A 130 -2.01 -20.10 -4.33
C LEU A 130 -1.76 -19.33 -3.04
N HIS A 131 -0.80 -19.81 -2.24
CA HIS A 131 -0.28 -19.12 -1.06
C HIS A 131 1.22 -18.88 -1.21
N VAL A 132 1.68 -17.77 -0.63
CA VAL A 132 3.10 -17.48 -0.43
C VAL A 132 3.34 -17.45 1.07
N ILE A 133 4.22 -18.34 1.56
CA ILE A 133 4.45 -18.58 2.98
C ILE A 133 5.89 -18.21 3.31
N GLY A 134 6.05 -17.15 4.10
CA GLY A 134 7.35 -16.69 4.61
C GLY A 134 7.72 -17.30 5.96
N ALA A 135 8.67 -16.67 6.61
CA ALA A 135 9.15 -17.09 7.92
C ALA A 135 8.05 -17.05 8.99
N ASP A 136 8.24 -17.84 10.06
CA ASP A 136 7.33 -17.95 11.22
C ASP A 136 5.87 -18.29 10.85
N ARG A 137 5.68 -18.96 9.70
CA ARG A 137 4.37 -19.32 9.16
C ARG A 137 3.52 -18.10 8.80
N TYR A 138 4.15 -16.93 8.60
CA TYR A 138 3.48 -15.80 7.98
C TYR A 138 3.08 -16.19 6.55
N TYR A 139 1.88 -15.88 6.12
CA TYR A 139 1.42 -16.22 4.76
C TYR A 139 0.56 -15.13 4.16
N GLN A 140 0.57 -15.09 2.84
CA GLN A 140 -0.28 -14.26 2.00
C GLN A 140 -1.11 -15.15 1.06
N GLY A 141 -2.32 -14.71 0.73
CA GLY A 141 -3.30 -15.48 -0.03
C GLY A 141 -4.50 -15.93 0.83
N PRO A 142 -5.42 -16.77 0.30
CA PRO A 142 -5.32 -17.46 -0.99
C PRO A 142 -5.47 -16.51 -2.18
N TYR A 143 -4.55 -16.63 -3.13
CA TYR A 143 -4.62 -15.95 -4.41
C TYR A 143 -5.30 -16.85 -5.46
N THR A 144 -6.04 -16.24 -6.37
CA THR A 144 -6.79 -16.90 -7.43
C THR A 144 -6.55 -16.19 -8.76
N ALA A 145 -7.18 -16.63 -9.83
CA ALA A 145 -7.14 -15.92 -11.10
C ALA A 145 -7.67 -14.47 -11.03
N ALA A 146 -8.49 -14.15 -10.03
CA ALA A 146 -9.03 -12.79 -9.84
C ALA A 146 -7.95 -11.79 -9.35
N ASP A 147 -6.84 -12.28 -8.82
CA ASP A 147 -5.72 -11.47 -8.35
C ASP A 147 -4.74 -11.13 -9.49
N ALA A 148 -4.89 -11.78 -10.66
CA ALA A 148 -4.11 -11.47 -11.85
C ALA A 148 -4.52 -10.14 -12.47
N PHE A 149 -3.53 -9.38 -12.91
CA PHE A 149 -3.75 -8.18 -13.72
C PHE A 149 -2.90 -8.25 -15.00
N ALA A 150 -3.54 -8.01 -16.16
CA ALA A 150 -2.90 -8.11 -17.48
C ALA A 150 -2.16 -9.45 -17.75
N GLY A 151 -2.61 -10.55 -17.11
CA GLY A 151 -2.01 -11.87 -17.23
C GLY A 151 -0.78 -12.10 -16.36
N ALA A 152 -0.45 -11.18 -15.47
CA ALA A 152 0.63 -11.29 -14.49
C ALA A 152 0.07 -11.17 -13.06
N PHE A 153 0.87 -11.58 -12.08
CA PHE A 153 0.57 -11.40 -10.67
C PHE A 153 1.85 -11.12 -9.90
N HIS A 154 1.79 -10.11 -9.02
CA HIS A 154 2.87 -9.79 -8.09
C HIS A 154 2.36 -10.03 -6.67
N SER A 155 3.03 -10.92 -5.92
CA SER A 155 2.62 -11.21 -4.55
C SER A 155 2.91 -10.04 -3.62
N SER A 156 2.18 -9.96 -2.52
CA SER A 156 2.60 -9.15 -1.40
C SER A 156 3.88 -9.71 -0.78
N VAL A 157 4.64 -8.85 -0.07
CA VAL A 157 5.88 -9.26 0.59
C VAL A 157 5.62 -10.26 1.71
N VAL A 158 6.54 -11.20 1.88
CA VAL A 158 6.58 -12.12 3.02
C VAL A 158 7.92 -12.03 3.72
N PRO A 159 7.99 -12.15 5.06
CA PRO A 159 9.22 -12.00 5.83
C PRO A 159 10.18 -13.18 5.66
N GLY A 160 11.48 -12.87 5.71
CA GLY A 160 12.57 -13.84 5.72
C GLY A 160 13.23 -14.02 4.36
N ASP A 161 14.30 -14.81 4.37
CA ASP A 161 15.10 -15.17 3.20
C ASP A 161 14.55 -16.38 2.43
N ARG A 162 13.42 -16.96 2.93
CA ARG A 162 12.74 -18.13 2.36
C ARG A 162 11.25 -17.87 2.19
N ALA A 163 10.73 -18.29 1.05
CA ALA A 163 9.30 -18.27 0.76
C ALA A 163 8.86 -19.60 0.15
N THR A 164 7.86 -20.25 0.75
CA THR A 164 7.23 -21.43 0.12
C THR A 164 6.05 -20.97 -0.72
N VAL A 165 6.08 -21.28 -2.01
CA VAL A 165 4.91 -21.19 -2.89
C VAL A 165 4.13 -22.49 -2.77
N GLU A 166 2.87 -22.39 -2.37
CA GLU A 166 1.96 -23.52 -2.22
C GLU A 166 0.74 -23.33 -3.12
N LEU A 167 0.60 -24.21 -4.12
CA LEU A 167 -0.56 -24.26 -5.02
C LEU A 167 -1.42 -25.47 -4.67
N HIS A 168 -2.65 -25.23 -4.26
CA HIS A 168 -3.65 -26.25 -4.02
C HIS A 168 -4.64 -26.32 -5.18
N LEU A 169 -4.90 -27.50 -5.70
CA LEU A 169 -5.91 -27.82 -6.70
C LEU A 169 -6.99 -28.70 -6.09
N SER A 170 -8.24 -28.26 -6.11
CA SER A 170 -9.38 -29.09 -5.68
C SER A 170 -9.48 -30.35 -6.52
N ALA A 171 -10.12 -31.40 -5.98
CA ALA A 171 -10.30 -32.68 -6.68
C ALA A 171 -10.93 -32.49 -8.06
N GLY A 172 -10.30 -33.07 -9.08
CA GLY A 172 -10.73 -32.98 -10.48
C GLY A 172 -10.34 -31.68 -11.19
N THR A 173 -9.63 -30.76 -10.52
CA THR A 173 -9.12 -29.54 -11.18
C THR A 173 -7.85 -29.85 -11.97
N GLU A 174 -7.84 -29.50 -13.24
CA GLU A 174 -6.68 -29.63 -14.12
C GLU A 174 -5.96 -28.27 -14.27
N LEU A 175 -4.62 -28.29 -14.13
CA LEU A 175 -3.77 -27.12 -14.33
C LEU A 175 -3.20 -27.17 -15.76
N ALA A 176 -3.38 -26.10 -16.50
CA ALA A 176 -2.72 -25.96 -17.80
C ALA A 176 -1.19 -25.90 -17.61
N PRO A 177 -0.41 -26.47 -18.57
CA PRO A 177 1.06 -26.54 -18.43
C PRO A 177 1.76 -25.18 -18.27
N ASP A 178 1.13 -24.12 -18.76
CA ASP A 178 1.59 -22.72 -18.76
C ASP A 178 0.70 -21.80 -17.90
N ALA A 179 -0.02 -22.38 -16.93
CA ALA A 179 -0.95 -21.61 -16.09
C ALA A 179 -0.29 -20.50 -15.29
N PHE A 180 0.96 -20.69 -14.87
CA PHE A 180 1.80 -19.64 -14.32
C PHE A 180 3.28 -19.99 -14.36
N GLU A 181 4.12 -18.96 -14.31
CA GLU A 181 5.56 -19.08 -14.17
C GLU A 181 6.02 -17.97 -13.20
N LEU A 182 6.81 -18.34 -12.17
CA LEU A 182 7.54 -17.38 -11.36
C LEU A 182 8.71 -16.86 -12.17
N THR A 183 8.73 -15.58 -12.49
CA THR A 183 9.69 -14.96 -13.39
C THR A 183 10.72 -14.07 -12.70
N SER A 184 10.38 -13.59 -11.50
CA SER A 184 11.36 -12.85 -10.69
C SER A 184 11.06 -12.94 -9.20
N VAL A 185 12.12 -12.75 -8.41
CA VAL A 185 12.09 -12.66 -6.96
C VAL A 185 12.67 -11.31 -6.55
N GLY A 186 11.88 -10.47 -5.89
CA GLY A 186 12.37 -9.29 -5.21
C GLY A 186 12.93 -9.68 -3.85
N ALA A 187 14.25 -9.55 -3.70
CA ALA A 187 14.99 -9.85 -2.47
C ALA A 187 15.15 -8.58 -1.65
N GLY A 188 14.35 -8.43 -0.60
CA GLY A 188 14.32 -7.26 0.27
C GLY A 188 15.59 -7.09 1.09
N PHE A 189 15.99 -5.82 1.32
CA PHE A 189 17.17 -5.47 2.11
C PHE A 189 16.88 -4.39 3.17
N ARG A 190 15.60 -4.06 3.42
CA ARG A 190 15.21 -3.00 4.34
C ARG A 190 14.51 -3.50 5.61
N ASP A 191 14.35 -4.81 5.77
CA ASP A 191 13.67 -5.43 6.93
C ASP A 191 12.32 -4.75 7.23
N LEU A 192 11.43 -4.71 6.23
CA LEU A 192 10.09 -4.10 6.34
C LEU A 192 9.27 -4.70 7.50
N PHE A 193 9.54 -5.95 7.87
CA PHE A 193 8.91 -6.64 9.00
C PHE A 193 9.64 -6.44 10.32
N ARG A 194 10.78 -5.73 10.35
CA ARG A 194 11.58 -5.40 11.54
C ARG A 194 11.96 -6.60 12.40
N ARG A 195 12.31 -7.71 11.76
CA ARG A 195 12.65 -8.96 12.46
C ARG A 195 14.02 -8.93 13.13
N GLU A 196 14.95 -8.14 12.58
CA GLU A 196 16.33 -8.06 13.04
C GLU A 196 16.59 -6.93 14.07
N LYS A 197 15.62 -6.05 14.29
CA LYS A 197 15.79 -4.96 15.24
C LYS A 197 15.91 -5.50 16.68
N ALA A 198 17.11 -5.43 17.20
CA ALA A 198 17.36 -5.56 18.63
C ALA A 198 16.57 -4.48 19.39
N ILE A 199 16.09 -4.84 20.60
CA ILE A 199 15.34 -3.97 21.54
C ILE A 199 16.07 -2.65 21.86
N GLU A 200 17.33 -2.48 21.44
CA GLU A 200 18.18 -1.31 21.70
C GLU A 200 18.06 -0.18 20.66
N ASP A 201 17.40 -0.39 19.54
CA ASP A 201 17.16 0.68 18.55
C ASP A 201 15.89 1.44 18.95
N THR A 202 16.07 2.49 19.76
CA THR A 202 14.99 3.25 20.42
C THR A 202 14.25 4.23 19.53
N GLY A 203 14.34 4.08 18.19
CA GLY A 203 13.62 4.92 17.24
C GLY A 203 12.26 4.35 16.79
N PRO A 204 11.26 5.19 16.50
CA PRO A 204 10.05 4.74 15.84
C PRO A 204 10.38 4.27 14.41
N GLY A 205 10.17 3.02 14.11
CA GLY A 205 10.30 2.45 12.78
C GLY A 205 11.66 2.60 12.11
N THR A 206 11.65 2.70 10.77
CA THR A 206 12.83 2.98 9.95
C THR A 206 12.96 4.47 9.63
N SER A 207 11.89 5.24 9.81
CA SER A 207 11.89 6.70 9.61
C SER A 207 12.59 7.44 10.77
N GLY A 208 13.09 8.64 10.48
CA GLY A 208 13.74 9.49 11.47
C GLY A 208 12.82 9.88 12.63
N ALA A 209 13.43 10.20 13.78
CA ALA A 209 12.70 10.44 15.03
C ALA A 209 11.81 11.69 15.03
N CYS A 210 11.94 12.59 14.05
CA CYS A 210 11.07 13.75 13.90
C CYS A 210 9.72 13.42 13.22
N ASN A 211 9.57 12.23 12.65
CA ASN A 211 8.32 11.81 12.00
C ASN A 211 7.21 11.58 13.04
N VAL A 212 5.97 11.90 12.66
CA VAL A 212 4.81 11.83 13.54
C VAL A 212 3.84 10.78 13.02
N ASP A 213 3.46 9.80 13.86
CA ASP A 213 2.44 8.80 13.51
C ASP A 213 1.09 9.45 13.26
N VAL A 214 0.34 8.98 12.25
CA VAL A 214 -0.99 9.49 11.93
C VAL A 214 -2.01 9.37 13.07
N VAL A 215 -1.79 8.44 14.01
CA VAL A 215 -2.64 8.24 15.20
C VAL A 215 -2.32 9.22 16.33
N CYS A 216 -1.27 10.03 16.20
CA CYS A 216 -0.93 11.10 17.15
C CYS A 216 -1.91 12.28 17.04
N PRO A 217 -1.91 13.23 18.01
CA PRO A 217 -2.85 14.36 18.01
C PRO A 217 -2.90 15.16 16.71
N LEU A 218 -1.78 15.25 15.97
CA LEU A 218 -1.72 15.94 14.68
C LEU A 218 -2.66 15.30 13.64
N GLY A 219 -2.84 13.99 13.65
CA GLY A 219 -3.70 13.27 12.70
C GLY A 219 -5.19 13.33 13.02
N GLN A 220 -5.57 13.65 14.27
CA GLN A 220 -6.98 13.61 14.70
C GLN A 220 -7.95 14.43 13.83
N PRO A 221 -7.56 15.60 13.25
CA PRO A 221 -8.45 16.33 12.35
C PRO A 221 -8.60 15.70 10.96
N TYR A 222 -7.82 14.66 10.59
CA TYR A 222 -7.68 14.14 9.23
C TYR A 222 -8.00 12.65 9.08
N PRO A 223 -9.03 12.09 9.75
CA PRO A 223 -9.28 10.63 9.72
C PRO A 223 -9.56 10.11 8.31
N ASP A 224 -10.28 10.86 7.48
CA ASP A 224 -10.64 10.49 6.13
C ASP A 224 -9.43 10.50 5.19
N GLN A 225 -8.58 11.53 5.30
CA GLN A 225 -7.35 11.66 4.52
C GLN A 225 -6.34 10.55 4.87
N ILE A 226 -6.28 10.15 6.14
CA ILE A 226 -5.47 9.03 6.61
C ILE A 226 -5.94 7.71 5.97
N ARG A 227 -7.25 7.47 5.88
CA ARG A 227 -7.83 6.30 5.24
C ARG A 227 -7.67 6.28 3.71
N ALA A 228 -7.44 7.44 3.09
CA ALA A 228 -7.25 7.57 1.65
C ALA A 228 -5.79 7.33 1.21
N ALA A 229 -4.83 7.50 2.10
CA ALA A 229 -3.41 7.35 1.80
C ALA A 229 -2.96 5.90 1.92
N ALA A 230 -2.10 5.46 1.01
CA ALA A 230 -1.52 4.12 1.00
C ALA A 230 -0.04 4.13 0.64
N TYR A 231 0.64 3.10 1.11
CA TYR A 231 1.95 2.66 0.70
C TYR A 231 1.80 1.74 -0.50
N TYR A 232 2.74 1.77 -1.46
CA TYR A 232 2.77 0.78 -2.51
C TYR A 232 4.19 0.48 -2.99
N GLU A 233 4.37 -0.74 -3.49
CA GLU A 233 5.58 -1.19 -4.17
C GLU A 233 5.31 -1.43 -5.64
N PHE A 234 6.33 -1.25 -6.45
CA PHE A 234 6.30 -1.51 -7.89
C PHE A 234 7.70 -1.92 -8.40
N THR A 235 7.76 -2.49 -9.59
CA THR A 235 9.01 -2.77 -10.29
C THR A 235 9.24 -1.69 -11.34
N ASP A 236 10.37 -1.01 -11.24
CA ASP A 236 10.79 0.05 -12.16
C ASP A 236 11.21 -0.55 -13.52
N ASP A 237 10.82 0.09 -14.62
CA ASP A 237 11.10 -0.41 -15.98
C ASP A 237 12.56 -0.19 -16.41
N ASP A 238 13.26 0.80 -15.86
CA ASP A 238 14.60 1.18 -16.28
C ASP A 238 15.67 0.25 -15.70
N ASP A 239 15.60 -0.05 -14.40
CA ASP A 239 16.60 -0.87 -13.70
C ASP A 239 16.06 -2.22 -13.21
N HIS A 240 14.77 -2.45 -13.36
CA HIS A 240 14.03 -3.65 -12.92
C HIS A 240 14.09 -3.90 -11.41
N GLN A 241 14.44 -2.89 -10.61
CA GLN A 241 14.47 -3.01 -9.16
C GLN A 241 13.09 -2.73 -8.54
N THR A 242 12.91 -3.15 -7.30
CA THR A 242 11.68 -2.86 -6.56
C THR A 242 11.81 -1.56 -5.79
N TYR A 243 10.86 -0.67 -6.03
CA TYR A 243 10.75 0.63 -5.36
C TYR A 243 9.45 0.75 -4.59
N LEU A 244 9.47 1.69 -3.66
CA LEU A 244 8.37 2.09 -2.81
C LEU A 244 8.07 3.56 -2.98
N CYS A 245 6.78 3.87 -3.08
CA CYS A 245 6.22 5.21 -3.04
C CYS A 245 4.93 5.24 -2.21
N SER A 246 4.41 6.42 -2.00
CA SER A 246 3.11 6.69 -1.37
C SER A 246 2.11 7.20 -2.42
N GLY A 247 0.82 7.12 -2.10
CA GLY A 247 -0.21 7.70 -2.97
C GLY A 247 -1.54 7.86 -2.25
N THR A 248 -2.54 8.37 -2.98
CA THR A 248 -3.85 8.72 -2.43
C THR A 248 -4.98 8.30 -3.35
N LEU A 249 -5.97 7.61 -2.82
CA LEU A 249 -7.20 7.25 -3.53
C LEU A 249 -8.11 8.49 -3.64
N LEU A 250 -8.62 8.78 -4.84
CA LEU A 250 -9.40 9.98 -5.13
C LEU A 250 -10.84 9.67 -5.49
N ALA A 251 -11.75 10.52 -5.03
CA ALA A 251 -13.09 10.62 -5.58
C ALA A 251 -13.08 11.29 -6.97
N ASP A 252 -14.02 10.92 -7.81
CA ASP A 252 -14.37 11.67 -9.00
C ASP A 252 -15.63 12.53 -8.77
N VAL A 253 -15.96 13.42 -9.69
CA VAL A 253 -17.16 14.27 -9.59
C VAL A 253 -18.45 13.45 -9.53
N PRO A 254 -18.60 12.34 -10.30
CA PRO A 254 -19.78 11.47 -10.19
C PRO A 254 -19.89 10.71 -8.86
N HIS A 255 -18.83 10.61 -8.07
CA HIS A 255 -18.76 9.78 -6.86
C HIS A 255 -19.11 8.30 -7.12
N ASP A 256 -18.70 7.78 -8.28
CA ASP A 256 -19.02 6.40 -8.71
C ASP A 256 -18.02 5.36 -8.19
N ARG A 257 -17.07 5.79 -7.32
CA ARG A 257 -16.04 4.95 -6.68
C ARG A 257 -15.11 4.25 -7.67
N LYS A 258 -14.82 4.88 -8.79
CA LYS A 258 -13.70 4.43 -9.61
C LYS A 258 -12.41 4.53 -8.81
N THR A 259 -11.62 3.50 -8.89
CA THR A 259 -10.43 3.30 -8.05
C THR A 259 -9.24 4.15 -8.51
N TYR A 260 -9.47 5.45 -8.73
CA TYR A 260 -8.42 6.38 -9.12
C TYR A 260 -7.45 6.63 -7.97
N PHE A 261 -6.20 6.26 -8.19
CA PHE A 261 -5.12 6.41 -7.22
C PHE A 261 -4.06 7.34 -7.82
N LEU A 262 -3.77 8.42 -7.11
CA LEU A 262 -2.83 9.46 -7.52
C LEU A 262 -1.51 9.27 -6.82
N SER A 263 -0.43 9.35 -7.60
CA SER A 263 0.95 9.35 -7.14
C SER A 263 1.80 10.27 -8.04
N ALA A 264 3.13 10.15 -8.00
CA ALA A 264 4.06 10.94 -8.79
C ALA A 264 4.45 10.25 -10.10
N ALA A 265 4.76 11.04 -11.14
CA ALA A 265 5.22 10.53 -12.43
C ALA A 265 6.60 9.86 -12.33
N HIS A 266 7.47 10.36 -11.43
CA HIS A 266 8.76 9.74 -11.20
C HIS A 266 8.68 8.38 -10.47
N CYS A 267 7.50 8.04 -9.86
CA CYS A 267 7.23 6.70 -9.36
C CYS A 267 6.64 5.81 -10.45
N ILE A 268 5.56 6.24 -11.10
CA ILE A 268 4.84 5.45 -12.12
C ILE A 268 4.74 6.25 -13.41
N SER A 269 5.47 5.83 -14.41
CA SER A 269 5.54 6.48 -15.73
C SER A 269 5.03 5.59 -16.86
N SER A 270 4.92 4.28 -16.63
CA SER A 270 4.59 3.27 -17.63
C SER A 270 3.41 2.37 -17.22
N ALA A 271 2.84 1.68 -18.19
CA ALA A 271 1.79 0.68 -17.97
C ALA A 271 2.34 -0.57 -17.27
N THR A 272 3.59 -0.92 -17.47
CA THR A 272 4.25 -2.08 -16.86
C THR A 272 4.47 -1.83 -15.37
N GLU A 273 4.99 -0.66 -15.01
CA GLU A 273 5.14 -0.24 -13.61
C GLU A 273 3.78 -0.24 -12.89
N ALA A 274 2.76 0.36 -13.51
CA ALA A 274 1.41 0.35 -12.95
C ALA A 274 0.86 -1.07 -12.76
N ALA A 275 1.10 -1.97 -13.71
CA ALA A 275 0.66 -3.36 -13.62
C ALA A 275 1.36 -4.14 -12.50
N SER A 276 2.59 -3.76 -12.16
CA SER A 276 3.37 -4.39 -11.10
C SER A 276 3.03 -3.89 -9.69
N MET A 277 2.18 -2.89 -9.54
CA MET A 277 1.85 -2.30 -8.24
C MET A 277 1.22 -3.31 -7.29
N VAL A 278 1.68 -3.27 -6.05
CA VAL A 278 1.00 -3.85 -4.88
C VAL A 278 0.77 -2.73 -3.89
N VAL A 279 -0.49 -2.44 -3.61
CA VAL A 279 -0.92 -1.32 -2.74
C VAL A 279 -1.32 -1.86 -1.38
N TYR A 280 -0.82 -1.24 -0.32
CA TYR A 280 -1.09 -1.65 1.07
C TYR A 280 -1.83 -0.53 1.81
N TRP A 281 -3.03 -0.86 2.28
CA TRP A 281 -3.86 0.03 3.08
C TRP A 281 -3.56 -0.16 4.58
N ASN A 282 -3.97 0.81 5.38
CA ASN A 282 -3.95 0.72 6.86
C ASN A 282 -2.61 0.36 7.50
N TYR A 283 -1.50 0.46 6.76
CA TYR A 283 -0.17 0.25 7.31
C TYR A 283 0.21 1.44 8.20
N GLN A 284 -0.24 1.40 9.47
CA GLN A 284 -0.11 2.49 10.43
C GLN A 284 0.04 1.96 11.86
N SER A 285 0.58 2.79 12.77
CA SER A 285 0.66 2.49 14.20
C SER A 285 -0.74 2.36 14.82
N ILE A 286 -0.85 1.56 15.88
CA ILE A 286 -2.08 1.43 16.68
C ILE A 286 -2.19 2.51 17.77
N GLU A 287 -1.06 3.02 18.25
CA GLU A 287 -0.95 4.07 19.25
C GLU A 287 0.19 5.03 18.88
N CYS A 288 0.09 6.28 19.33
CA CYS A 288 1.10 7.31 19.08
C CYS A 288 2.44 6.94 19.74
N GLY A 289 3.51 6.88 18.94
CA GLY A 289 4.86 6.58 19.39
C GLY A 289 5.10 5.10 19.77
N VAL A 290 4.16 4.21 19.47
CA VAL A 290 4.29 2.77 19.69
C VAL A 290 4.61 2.09 18.37
N LEU A 291 5.71 1.32 18.36
CA LEU A 291 6.07 0.50 17.20
C LEU A 291 5.03 -0.61 17.00
N ILE A 292 4.69 -0.87 15.74
CA ILE A 292 3.89 -2.03 15.40
C ILE A 292 4.70 -3.29 15.76
N PRO A 293 4.09 -4.25 16.49
CA PRO A 293 4.75 -5.53 16.72
C PRO A 293 5.13 -6.19 15.40
N PRO A 294 6.29 -6.85 15.28
CA PRO A 294 6.73 -7.48 14.04
C PRO A 294 5.85 -8.63 13.56
N GLN A 295 4.83 -8.99 14.30
CA GLN A 295 3.93 -10.09 13.99
C GLN A 295 2.59 -9.60 13.50
N GLY A 296 2.54 -9.30 12.25
CA GLY A 296 1.35 -9.54 11.50
C GLY A 296 0.27 -8.48 11.43
N GLY A 297 -0.49 -8.62 10.44
CA GLY A 297 -1.77 -7.99 10.21
C GLY A 297 -1.72 -6.68 9.43
N PHE A 298 -0.62 -5.97 9.44
CA PHE A 298 -0.58 -4.60 8.92
C PHE A 298 -0.24 -4.47 7.42
N LEU A 299 0.32 -5.51 6.80
CA LEU A 299 0.52 -5.62 5.35
C LEU A 299 -0.45 -6.64 4.70
N ASN A 300 -1.59 -6.87 5.32
CA ASN A 300 -2.60 -7.82 4.84
C ASN A 300 -3.77 -7.16 4.10
N ASP A 301 -3.92 -5.84 4.22
CA ASP A 301 -4.91 -5.06 3.48
C ASP A 301 -4.28 -4.64 2.14
N ASP A 302 -4.07 -5.63 1.26
CA ASP A 302 -3.32 -5.46 0.02
C ASP A 302 -4.18 -5.68 -1.22
N GLN A 303 -3.85 -5.00 -2.33
CA GLN A 303 -4.46 -5.21 -3.65
C GLN A 303 -3.44 -5.03 -4.77
N HIS A 304 -3.67 -5.70 -5.89
CA HIS A 304 -2.68 -5.96 -6.91
C HIS A 304 -3.06 -5.37 -8.25
N GLY A 305 -2.05 -4.78 -8.94
CA GLY A 305 -2.17 -4.30 -10.30
C GLY A 305 -2.97 -3.02 -10.45
N ALA A 306 -2.57 -2.22 -11.43
CA ALA A 306 -3.25 -1.00 -11.82
C ALA A 306 -3.08 -0.70 -13.30
N SER A 307 -3.96 0.10 -13.88
CA SER A 307 -3.82 0.66 -15.22
C SER A 307 -3.37 2.11 -15.13
N LEU A 308 -2.30 2.48 -15.80
CA LEU A 308 -1.92 3.88 -15.97
C LEU A 308 -3.00 4.62 -16.78
N ARG A 309 -3.53 5.70 -16.26
CA ARG A 309 -4.57 6.53 -16.90
C ARG A 309 -4.00 7.83 -17.45
N ALA A 310 -3.21 8.52 -16.64
CA ALA A 310 -2.56 9.76 -17.05
C ALA A 310 -1.26 9.94 -16.29
N THR A 311 -0.24 10.49 -16.94
CA THR A 311 1.03 10.87 -16.32
C THR A 311 1.64 12.06 -17.03
N ARG A 312 2.38 12.89 -16.31
CA ARG A 312 3.11 14.01 -16.90
C ARG A 312 4.24 14.48 -15.99
N ALA A 313 5.46 14.46 -16.52
CA ALA A 313 6.68 14.73 -15.77
C ALA A 313 6.83 16.19 -15.31
N ASP A 314 6.34 17.20 -16.07
CA ASP A 314 6.48 18.62 -15.71
C ASP A 314 5.66 19.02 -14.46
N ALA A 315 4.52 18.35 -14.22
CA ALA A 315 3.70 18.49 -13.03
C ALA A 315 3.86 17.31 -12.07
N ASP A 316 4.71 16.38 -12.42
CA ASP A 316 5.10 15.17 -11.66
C ASP A 316 3.92 14.42 -11.05
N PHE A 317 2.92 14.11 -11.85
CA PHE A 317 1.78 13.30 -11.42
C PHE A 317 1.62 12.02 -12.23
N ALA A 318 1.15 10.97 -11.58
CA ALA A 318 0.65 9.75 -12.20
C ALA A 318 -0.72 9.42 -11.61
N LEU A 319 -1.73 9.27 -12.47
CA LEU A 319 -3.03 8.74 -12.11
C LEU A 319 -3.13 7.31 -12.62
N VAL A 320 -3.30 6.38 -11.71
CA VAL A 320 -3.60 4.99 -12.05
C VAL A 320 -5.02 4.66 -11.63
N GLN A 321 -5.58 3.62 -12.23
CA GLN A 321 -6.81 2.99 -11.75
C GLN A 321 -6.48 1.59 -11.27
N LEU A 322 -6.65 1.36 -9.97
CA LEU A 322 -6.42 0.05 -9.35
C LEU A 322 -7.35 -1.00 -9.98
N ALA A 323 -6.84 -2.22 -10.13
CA ALA A 323 -7.54 -3.30 -10.83
C ALA A 323 -8.84 -3.72 -10.13
N GLN A 324 -8.88 -3.61 -8.82
CA GLN A 324 -10.02 -3.99 -7.99
C GLN A 324 -10.46 -2.84 -7.09
N ALA A 325 -11.70 -2.86 -6.61
CA ALA A 325 -12.13 -1.99 -5.53
C ALA A 325 -11.48 -2.46 -4.22
N PRO A 326 -11.10 -1.53 -3.30
CA PRO A 326 -10.68 -1.91 -1.97
C PRO A 326 -11.76 -2.73 -1.26
N ASP A 327 -11.34 -3.73 -0.47
CA ASP A 327 -12.28 -4.52 0.33
C ASP A 327 -13.03 -3.59 1.29
N PRO A 328 -14.36 -3.70 1.39
CA PRO A 328 -15.15 -2.85 2.28
C PRO A 328 -14.73 -2.91 3.76
N SER A 329 -14.13 -4.02 4.21
CA SER A 329 -13.66 -4.18 5.59
C SER A 329 -12.45 -3.29 5.92
N TRP A 330 -11.70 -2.83 4.91
CA TRP A 330 -10.54 -1.96 5.10
C TRP A 330 -10.91 -0.51 5.41
N ASP A 331 -12.17 -0.14 5.26
CA ASP A 331 -12.71 1.19 5.56
C ASP A 331 -11.95 2.32 4.86
N VAL A 332 -11.59 2.13 3.59
CA VAL A 332 -10.84 3.09 2.77
C VAL A 332 -11.72 4.28 2.38
N TYR A 333 -11.11 5.43 2.22
CA TYR A 333 -11.78 6.67 1.81
C TYR A 333 -11.28 7.16 0.46
N PHE A 334 -12.16 7.63 -0.38
CA PHE A 334 -11.84 8.33 -1.62
C PHE A 334 -11.72 9.82 -1.31
N ALA A 335 -10.52 10.36 -1.30
CA ALA A 335 -10.27 11.74 -0.92
C ALA A 335 -10.87 12.74 -1.91
N GLY A 336 -11.41 13.81 -1.37
CA GLY A 336 -11.76 14.99 -2.17
C GLY A 336 -10.52 15.76 -2.58
N TRP A 337 -10.64 16.58 -3.62
CA TRP A 337 -9.53 17.33 -4.23
C TRP A 337 -9.93 18.74 -4.63
N ASP A 338 -8.92 19.61 -4.80
CA ASP A 338 -9.04 20.99 -5.26
C ASP A 338 -7.98 21.29 -6.32
N ALA A 339 -8.41 21.50 -7.55
CA ALA A 339 -7.60 21.87 -8.70
C ALA A 339 -7.67 23.36 -9.04
N SER A 340 -8.19 24.22 -8.17
CA SER A 340 -8.30 25.66 -8.44
C SER A 340 -6.97 26.40 -8.44
N GLY A 341 -5.92 25.83 -7.85
CA GLY A 341 -4.63 26.49 -7.67
C GLY A 341 -4.61 27.56 -6.57
N THR A 342 -5.66 27.65 -5.76
CA THR A 342 -5.72 28.58 -4.62
C THR A 342 -4.88 28.03 -3.46
N ALA A 343 -3.88 28.79 -3.01
CA ALA A 343 -3.04 28.39 -1.89
C ALA A 343 -3.84 28.37 -0.58
N PRO A 344 -3.74 27.28 0.22
CA PRO A 344 -4.35 27.24 1.55
C PRO A 344 -3.52 28.00 2.58
N SER A 345 -4.07 28.18 3.80
CA SER A 345 -3.35 28.84 4.91
C SER A 345 -2.30 27.95 5.58
N GLY A 346 -2.27 26.66 5.28
CA GLY A 346 -1.31 25.66 5.75
C GLY A 346 -1.55 24.32 5.08
N THR A 347 -0.65 23.41 5.27
CA THR A 347 -0.64 22.12 4.60
C THR A 347 -0.44 20.94 5.56
N VAL A 348 -0.94 19.77 5.15
CA VAL A 348 -0.69 18.48 5.80
C VAL A 348 -0.34 17.45 4.73
N GLY A 349 0.79 16.77 4.91
CA GLY A 349 1.17 15.61 4.09
C GLY A 349 0.89 14.30 4.83
N ILE A 350 0.44 13.26 4.13
CA ILE A 350 0.24 11.92 4.69
C ILE A 350 0.95 10.92 3.81
N HIS A 351 1.93 10.18 4.37
CA HIS A 351 2.93 9.44 3.59
C HIS A 351 3.55 8.27 4.37
N HIS A 352 4.43 7.51 3.70
CA HIS A 352 5.17 6.38 4.26
C HIS A 352 6.69 6.59 4.13
N PRO A 353 7.31 7.39 5.01
CA PRO A 353 8.74 7.70 4.95
C PRO A 353 9.57 6.46 5.31
N SER A 354 10.63 6.21 4.55
CA SER A 354 11.59 5.10 4.74
C SER A 354 10.93 3.71 4.78
N GLY A 355 9.74 3.54 4.16
CA GLY A 355 8.98 2.30 4.25
C GLY A 355 8.39 2.05 5.64
N ASP A 356 8.29 3.07 6.47
CA ASP A 356 7.70 2.98 7.81
C ASP A 356 6.17 3.07 7.76
N VAL A 357 5.54 2.83 8.90
CA VAL A 357 4.11 3.05 9.10
C VAL A 357 3.72 4.48 8.73
N LYS A 358 2.46 4.65 8.35
CA LYS A 358 1.91 5.93 7.89
C LYS A 358 2.21 7.08 8.85
N LYS A 359 2.76 8.15 8.33
CA LYS A 359 3.15 9.37 9.05
C LYS A 359 2.40 10.59 8.51
N ILE A 360 2.44 11.66 9.29
CA ILE A 360 1.79 12.94 8.98
C ILE A 360 2.77 14.09 9.22
N THR A 361 2.77 15.05 8.28
CA THR A 361 3.51 16.32 8.40
C THR A 361 2.57 17.50 8.50
N ALA A 362 3.02 18.59 9.14
CA ALA A 362 2.34 19.88 9.13
C ALA A 362 3.28 20.96 8.60
N GLY A 363 2.84 21.65 7.54
CA GLY A 363 3.57 22.70 6.88
C GLY A 363 2.82 24.05 6.88
N PRO A 364 3.55 25.16 6.59
CA PRO A 364 2.96 26.50 6.44
C PRO A 364 2.08 26.59 5.20
N ALA A 365 1.53 27.80 4.95
CA ALA A 365 0.95 28.15 3.66
C ALA A 365 2.00 27.94 2.56
N PRO A 366 1.69 27.17 1.49
CA PRO A 366 2.67 26.85 0.49
C PRO A 366 2.93 28.04 -0.44
N GLY A 367 4.19 28.18 -0.84
CA GLY A 367 4.60 29.00 -1.97
C GLY A 367 4.37 28.28 -3.30
N THR A 368 4.79 28.91 -4.38
CA THR A 368 4.76 28.37 -5.73
C THR A 368 6.17 28.25 -6.27
N THR A 369 6.50 27.13 -6.88
CA THR A 369 7.84 26.85 -7.44
C THR A 369 7.74 26.01 -8.70
N ASP A 370 8.90 25.77 -9.32
CA ASP A 370 9.09 24.82 -10.40
C ASP A 370 9.17 23.39 -9.87
N ASN A 371 9.28 22.43 -10.76
CA ASN A 371 9.61 21.05 -10.41
C ASN A 371 11.01 20.96 -9.79
N CYS A 372 11.12 20.70 -8.49
CA CYS A 372 12.38 20.68 -7.74
C CYS A 372 13.23 19.44 -8.00
N ILE A 373 12.69 18.39 -8.58
CA ILE A 373 13.46 17.17 -8.92
C ILE A 373 14.05 17.22 -10.35
N GLY A 374 13.83 18.32 -11.07
CA GLY A 374 14.44 18.57 -12.38
C GLY A 374 13.88 17.73 -13.53
N THR A 375 12.78 17.00 -13.34
CA THR A 375 12.10 16.27 -14.40
C THR A 375 11.09 17.17 -15.13
N GLY A 376 10.95 17.00 -16.45
CA GLY A 376 9.85 17.65 -17.20
C GLY A 376 10.08 19.07 -17.73
N GLY A 377 11.29 19.63 -17.67
CA GLY A 377 11.65 20.90 -18.33
C GLY A 377 11.40 22.15 -17.46
N SER A 378 11.46 23.33 -18.09
CA SER A 378 11.47 24.65 -17.43
C SER A 378 10.07 25.25 -17.22
N SER A 379 9.05 24.44 -16.95
CA SER A 379 7.70 24.97 -16.63
C SER A 379 7.72 25.59 -15.24
N THR A 380 7.38 26.87 -15.16
CA THR A 380 7.26 27.57 -13.88
C THR A 380 5.86 27.39 -13.29
N ASP A 381 5.73 27.50 -11.98
CA ASP A 381 4.46 27.51 -11.29
C ASP A 381 3.72 26.14 -11.26
N THR A 382 4.41 25.04 -11.54
CA THR A 382 3.80 23.71 -11.59
C THR A 382 3.70 23.05 -10.22
N HIS A 383 4.43 23.55 -9.22
CA HIS A 383 4.54 22.94 -7.91
C HIS A 383 4.17 23.89 -6.76
N TRP A 384 3.68 23.31 -5.67
CA TRP A 384 3.66 23.91 -4.36
C TRP A 384 5.03 23.70 -3.71
N GLU A 385 5.57 24.73 -3.06
CA GLU A 385 6.69 24.62 -2.14
C GLU A 385 6.18 24.76 -0.71
N THR A 386 6.42 23.76 0.13
CA THR A 386 6.01 23.77 1.53
C THR A 386 7.15 23.39 2.45
N GLY A 387 7.18 23.98 3.62
CA GLY A 387 8.27 23.85 4.60
C GLY A 387 8.81 25.24 4.97
N PRO A 388 9.73 25.33 5.96
CA PRO A 388 10.08 24.24 6.89
C PRO A 388 8.83 23.69 7.59
N TYR A 389 8.80 22.38 7.78
CA TYR A 389 7.67 21.75 8.49
C TYR A 389 7.69 22.13 9.97
N THR A 390 6.52 22.29 10.55
CA THR A 390 6.37 22.57 11.98
C THR A 390 6.36 21.28 12.81
N GLN A 391 5.95 20.16 12.20
CA GLN A 391 5.95 18.81 12.77
C GLN A 391 6.08 17.79 11.65
N GLY A 392 6.87 16.75 11.90
CA GLY A 392 7.12 15.72 10.90
C GLY A 392 8.02 16.20 9.76
N THR A 393 8.37 15.31 8.87
CA THR A 393 9.12 15.58 7.64
C THR A 393 8.80 14.52 6.60
N THR A 394 9.35 14.61 5.38
CA THR A 394 9.27 13.54 4.38
C THR A 394 10.64 12.91 4.18
N GLU A 395 10.66 11.64 3.76
CA GLU A 395 11.88 10.88 3.48
C GLU A 395 11.69 10.03 2.23
N GLY A 396 12.68 9.24 1.85
CA GLY A 396 12.53 8.23 0.78
C GLY A 396 11.31 7.34 1.03
N GLY A 397 10.50 7.06 0.01
CA GLY A 397 9.18 6.39 0.14
C GLY A 397 8.00 7.34 0.27
N SER A 398 8.22 8.60 0.65
CA SER A 398 7.17 9.62 0.71
C SER A 398 6.71 10.12 -0.67
N SER A 399 7.51 9.90 -1.72
CA SER A 399 7.20 10.25 -3.13
C SER A 399 5.77 9.88 -3.50
N GLY A 400 5.08 10.79 -4.17
CA GLY A 400 3.69 10.60 -4.61
C GLY A 400 2.63 10.79 -3.54
N SER A 401 3.00 11.06 -2.28
CA SER A 401 2.05 11.29 -1.19
C SER A 401 1.22 12.56 -1.38
N GLY A 402 -0.01 12.53 -0.86
CA GLY A 402 -0.93 13.64 -0.97
C GLY A 402 -0.60 14.81 -0.05
N LEU A 403 -0.68 16.03 -0.60
CA LEU A 403 -0.69 17.30 0.14
C LEU A 403 -2.12 17.77 0.30
N PHE A 404 -2.58 17.97 1.53
CA PHE A 404 -3.92 18.42 1.86
C PHE A 404 -3.94 19.83 2.44
N ALA A 405 -4.95 20.61 2.08
CA ALA A 405 -5.20 21.93 2.65
C ALA A 405 -5.68 21.83 4.11
N THR A 406 -5.10 22.60 5.05
CA THR A 406 -5.58 22.64 6.44
C THR A 406 -6.88 23.43 6.58
N SER A 407 -6.95 24.57 5.94
CA SER A 407 -8.16 25.39 5.82
C SER A 407 -8.04 26.32 4.61
N THR A 408 -9.17 26.82 4.11
CA THR A 408 -9.19 27.85 3.08
C THR A 408 -9.95 29.06 3.59
N THR A 409 -9.46 30.24 3.28
CA THR A 409 -10.22 31.50 3.45
C THR A 409 -11.41 31.45 2.49
N GLY A 410 -12.57 30.99 2.97
CA GLY A 410 -13.77 30.90 2.15
C GLY A 410 -14.64 29.66 2.31
N GLY A 411 -14.31 28.75 3.21
CA GLY A 411 -15.15 27.64 3.64
C GLY A 411 -15.45 26.59 2.56
N GLY A 412 -15.18 25.33 2.83
CA GLY A 412 -15.55 24.19 1.98
C GLY A 412 -14.40 23.47 1.27
N ARG A 413 -13.19 24.02 1.25
CA ARG A 413 -12.01 23.40 0.61
C ARG A 413 -10.98 22.86 1.62
N ALA A 414 -11.29 22.88 2.90
CA ALA A 414 -10.44 22.29 3.93
C ALA A 414 -10.36 20.75 3.74
N ARG A 415 -9.19 20.19 4.00
CA ARG A 415 -8.91 18.76 3.89
C ARG A 415 -8.99 18.18 2.48
N LEU A 416 -9.09 19.02 1.44
CA LEU A 416 -9.01 18.59 0.05
C LEU A 416 -7.54 18.43 -0.37
N LEU A 417 -7.28 17.45 -1.21
CA LEU A 417 -5.98 17.21 -1.81
C LEU A 417 -5.69 18.29 -2.86
N ILE A 418 -4.50 18.90 -2.78
CA ILE A 418 -4.08 20.00 -3.67
C ILE A 418 -2.82 19.66 -4.48
N GLY A 419 -2.12 18.58 -4.14
CA GLY A 419 -0.88 18.21 -4.81
C GLY A 419 -0.36 16.84 -4.39
N THR A 420 0.72 16.40 -5.04
CA THR A 420 1.41 15.13 -4.82
C THR A 420 2.92 15.36 -4.71
N LEU A 421 3.58 14.71 -3.73
CA LEU A 421 4.99 14.94 -3.41
C LEU A 421 5.91 14.54 -4.57
N SER A 422 6.67 15.49 -5.07
CA SER A 422 7.78 15.25 -5.99
C SER A 422 9.07 14.95 -5.24
N GLY A 423 9.41 15.76 -4.24
CA GLY A 423 10.64 15.59 -3.48
C GLY A 423 11.06 16.86 -2.77
N GLY A 424 12.33 16.96 -2.45
CA GLY A 424 12.95 18.12 -1.80
C GLY A 424 14.01 17.72 -0.79
N PHE A 425 14.38 18.68 0.07
CA PHE A 425 15.48 18.53 1.02
C PHE A 425 15.02 18.50 2.48
N ALA A 426 13.71 18.54 2.73
CA ALA A 426 13.20 18.37 4.08
C ALA A 426 13.60 16.99 4.64
N ALA A 427 14.05 16.96 5.88
CA ALA A 427 14.52 15.79 6.59
C ALA A 427 14.46 16.04 8.10
N CYS A 428 14.74 15.03 8.93
CA CYS A 428 15.04 15.28 10.33
C CYS A 428 16.39 16.03 10.44
N ASP A 429 16.46 17.01 11.34
CA ASP A 429 17.68 17.79 11.57
C ASP A 429 18.79 16.89 12.12
N SER A 430 19.95 16.88 11.48
CA SER A 430 21.10 16.07 11.87
C SER A 430 21.66 16.44 13.25
N SER A 431 21.46 17.69 13.70
CA SER A 431 21.91 18.18 15.01
C SER A 431 20.86 17.97 16.12
N ASN A 432 19.58 17.86 15.74
CA ASN A 432 18.46 17.58 16.63
C ASN A 432 17.46 16.63 15.96
N PRO A 433 17.72 15.32 15.92
CA PRO A 433 16.93 14.36 15.15
C PRO A 433 15.45 14.27 15.51
N SER A 434 15.01 14.88 16.61
CA SER A 434 13.61 14.96 17.01
C SER A 434 12.85 16.13 16.38
N GLN A 435 13.52 16.95 15.58
CA GLN A 435 12.93 18.10 14.88
C GLN A 435 13.17 17.98 13.37
N PRO A 436 12.27 18.51 12.54
CA PRO A 436 12.56 18.70 11.12
C PRO A 436 13.67 19.75 10.93
N ASN A 437 14.39 19.66 9.80
CA ASN A 437 15.33 20.71 9.38
C ASN A 437 14.59 21.94 8.80
N ASP A 438 15.37 22.98 8.44
CA ASP A 438 14.84 24.23 7.87
C ASP A 438 14.64 24.20 6.34
N GLU A 439 14.65 23.01 5.74
CA GLU A 439 14.51 22.83 4.30
C GLU A 439 13.04 22.64 3.86
N THR A 440 12.81 22.71 2.56
CA THR A 440 11.48 22.62 1.93
C THR A 440 11.35 21.40 1.03
N ASP A 441 10.09 21.03 0.74
CA ASP A 441 9.71 20.06 -0.29
C ASP A 441 8.80 20.71 -1.32
N CYS A 442 8.76 20.11 -2.52
CA CYS A 442 7.83 20.51 -3.58
C CYS A 442 6.83 19.39 -3.91
N TYR A 443 5.61 19.83 -4.21
CA TYR A 443 4.49 18.96 -4.56
C TYR A 443 3.90 19.41 -5.89
N GLY A 444 3.76 18.49 -6.86
CA GLY A 444 3.06 18.76 -8.12
C GLY A 444 1.64 19.23 -7.86
N LYS A 445 1.28 20.42 -8.38
CA LYS A 445 -0.07 21.00 -8.19
C LYS A 445 -1.13 20.22 -8.98
N LEU A 446 -2.26 19.89 -8.34
CA LEU A 446 -3.41 19.39 -9.09
C LEU A 446 -3.87 20.39 -10.16
N ALA A 447 -3.80 21.69 -9.89
CA ALA A 447 -4.12 22.74 -10.86
C ALA A 447 -3.26 22.67 -12.12
N ALA A 448 -1.95 22.37 -11.99
CA ALA A 448 -1.06 22.16 -13.11
C ALA A 448 -1.37 20.84 -13.85
N ALA A 449 -1.68 19.78 -13.11
CA ALA A 449 -2.05 18.47 -13.64
C ALA A 449 -3.46 18.44 -14.27
N TRP A 450 -4.33 19.42 -13.96
CA TRP A 450 -5.74 19.43 -14.36
C TRP A 450 -5.93 19.48 -15.87
N ASN A 451 -5.14 20.31 -16.57
CA ASN A 451 -5.17 20.48 -18.01
C ASN A 451 -3.93 19.87 -18.67
N GLY A 452 -4.07 19.40 -19.89
CA GLY A 452 -3.00 18.80 -20.71
C GLY A 452 -3.45 18.59 -22.15
N SER A 453 -2.60 18.04 -22.99
CA SER A 453 -2.86 17.87 -24.41
C SER A 453 -3.84 16.72 -24.72
N SER A 454 -3.98 15.76 -23.83
CA SER A 454 -4.85 14.58 -23.99
C SER A 454 -5.29 14.02 -22.63
N ALA A 455 -6.21 13.05 -22.64
CA ALA A 455 -6.62 12.32 -21.44
C ALA A 455 -5.43 11.60 -20.76
N ALA A 456 -4.42 11.17 -21.50
CA ALA A 456 -3.23 10.53 -20.96
C ALA A 456 -2.26 11.51 -20.25
N THR A 457 -2.51 12.82 -20.32
CA THR A 457 -1.61 13.86 -19.77
C THR A 457 -2.32 14.86 -18.86
N ARG A 458 -3.57 14.57 -18.43
CA ARG A 458 -4.36 15.45 -17.58
C ARG A 458 -5.34 14.70 -16.70
N LEU A 459 -5.69 15.30 -15.56
CA LEU A 459 -6.59 14.69 -14.56
C LEU A 459 -8.07 14.87 -14.90
N LYS A 460 -8.45 15.99 -15.53
CA LYS A 460 -9.86 16.37 -15.67
C LYS A 460 -10.73 15.36 -16.39
N ASP A 461 -10.20 14.64 -17.38
CA ASP A 461 -10.99 13.65 -18.15
C ASP A 461 -11.38 12.43 -17.30
N TRP A 462 -10.64 12.20 -16.22
CA TRP A 462 -10.86 11.10 -15.30
C TRP A 462 -11.67 11.51 -14.09
N LEU A 463 -11.34 12.68 -13.49
CA LEU A 463 -11.97 13.15 -12.25
C LEU A 463 -13.25 13.96 -12.51
N ASP A 464 -13.41 14.60 -13.70
CA ASP A 464 -14.64 15.25 -14.16
C ASP A 464 -15.02 14.76 -15.58
N PRO A 465 -15.38 13.47 -15.75
CA PRO A 465 -15.61 12.88 -17.08
C PRO A 465 -16.79 13.48 -17.83
N ALA A 466 -17.73 14.09 -17.14
CA ALA A 466 -18.85 14.82 -17.75
C ALA A 466 -18.49 16.27 -18.15
N ASN A 467 -17.27 16.71 -17.86
CA ASN A 467 -16.79 18.07 -18.12
C ASN A 467 -17.73 19.14 -17.56
N THR A 468 -18.11 18.98 -16.29
CA THR A 468 -19.03 19.90 -15.59
C THR A 468 -18.41 21.25 -15.32
N GLY A 469 -17.08 21.37 -15.41
CA GLY A 469 -16.29 22.53 -15.04
C GLY A 469 -16.01 22.59 -13.54
N ALA A 470 -16.14 21.48 -12.82
CA ALA A 470 -15.77 21.40 -11.41
C ALA A 470 -14.27 21.64 -11.22
N GLU A 471 -13.93 22.55 -10.32
CA GLU A 471 -12.55 22.81 -9.87
C GLU A 471 -12.23 22.09 -8.55
N SER A 472 -13.21 21.43 -7.93
CA SER A 472 -13.03 20.64 -6.72
C SER A 472 -14.16 19.62 -6.58
N ALA A 473 -13.89 18.53 -5.86
CA ALA A 473 -14.88 17.54 -5.44
C ALA A 473 -14.68 17.18 -3.98
N GLY A 474 -15.77 16.89 -3.27
CA GLY A 474 -15.71 16.29 -1.93
C GLY A 474 -15.29 14.83 -2.00
N GLY A 475 -14.82 14.30 -0.88
CA GLY A 475 -14.51 12.87 -0.80
C GLY A 475 -15.74 12.03 -0.45
N ILE A 476 -15.59 10.69 -0.51
CA ILE A 476 -16.65 9.72 -0.23
C ILE A 476 -16.11 8.46 0.45
N ASP A 477 -16.85 7.91 1.39
CA ASP A 477 -16.56 6.62 1.99
C ASP A 477 -16.74 5.46 1.00
N SER A 478 -15.83 4.48 1.05
CA SER A 478 -15.96 3.24 0.27
C SER A 478 -17.27 2.49 0.60
N ASN A 479 -17.74 2.60 1.84
CA ASN A 479 -18.91 1.92 2.38
C ASN A 479 -20.21 2.74 2.36
N ALA A 480 -20.19 4.01 1.89
CA ALA A 480 -21.41 4.81 1.81
C ALA A 480 -22.44 4.14 0.88
N THR A 481 -23.66 3.97 1.33
CA THR A 481 -24.75 3.50 0.46
C THR A 481 -25.03 4.57 -0.60
N GLN A 482 -25.29 4.19 -1.84
CA GLN A 482 -25.67 5.10 -2.94
C GLN A 482 -27.07 5.68 -2.73
N ALA A 483 -27.28 6.42 -1.65
CA ALA A 483 -28.52 7.17 -1.43
C ALA A 483 -28.14 8.42 -0.65
N GLY A 484 -28.28 9.56 -1.32
CA GLY A 484 -28.12 10.91 -0.84
C GLY A 484 -28.26 11.11 0.67
N ASP A 485 -27.15 11.12 1.37
CA ASP A 485 -27.11 11.61 2.73
C ASP A 485 -25.76 12.29 3.00
N GLY A 486 -25.79 13.62 2.84
CA GLY A 486 -24.77 14.50 3.38
C GLY A 486 -24.93 14.62 4.89
N HIS A 487 -24.55 13.61 5.65
CA HIS A 487 -24.35 13.73 7.09
C HIS A 487 -23.13 12.93 7.52
N SER A 488 -22.13 13.66 7.99
CA SER A 488 -20.96 13.13 8.69
C SER A 488 -21.40 12.42 9.98
N HIS A 489 -21.36 11.10 9.98
CA HIS A 489 -21.42 10.35 11.23
C HIS A 489 -20.01 10.21 11.78
N HIS A 490 -19.69 10.97 12.83
CA HIS A 490 -18.59 10.64 13.72
C HIS A 490 -18.86 9.26 14.34
N ARG A 491 -18.20 8.22 13.84
CA ARG A 491 -18.06 6.95 14.56
C ARG A 491 -16.81 7.03 15.44
N GLU A 492 -16.99 6.67 16.70
CA GLU A 492 -15.85 6.43 17.60
C GLU A 492 -14.97 5.32 17.02
N PRO A 493 -13.63 5.42 17.16
CA PRO A 493 -12.71 4.42 16.64
C PRO A 493 -12.99 3.06 17.31
N SER A 494 -13.17 2.03 16.50
CA SER A 494 -13.36 0.65 16.95
C SER A 494 -12.16 0.22 17.78
N ARG A 495 -12.39 -0.12 19.05
CA ARG A 495 -11.36 -0.68 19.94
C ARG A 495 -10.95 -2.05 19.42
N VAL A 496 -9.71 -2.18 18.97
CA VAL A 496 -9.09 -3.46 18.69
C VAL A 496 -8.95 -4.22 20.03
N VAL A 497 -9.67 -5.31 20.18
CA VAL A 497 -9.54 -6.22 21.33
C VAL A 497 -8.42 -7.21 21.00
N VAL A 498 -7.27 -7.04 21.62
CA VAL A 498 -6.18 -8.03 21.58
C VAL A 498 -6.60 -9.21 22.45
N PRO A 499 -6.61 -10.46 21.96
CA PRO A 499 -6.84 -11.62 22.81
C PRO A 499 -5.68 -11.77 23.80
N ARG A 500 -5.97 -11.77 25.10
CA ARG A 500 -4.99 -12.20 26.13
C ARG A 500 -4.75 -13.71 25.97
N ARG A 501 -3.49 -14.10 25.99
CA ARG A 501 -3.06 -15.51 26.09
C ARG A 501 -3.60 -16.19 27.34
#